data_83140bb350f698447bb6686fd4fcbd19
#
_entry.id   83140bb350f698447bb6686fd4fcbd19
#
_cell.length_a   1.000
_cell.length_b   1.000
_cell.length_c   1.000
_cell.angle_alpha   90.00
_cell.angle_beta   90.00
_cell.angle_gamma   90.00
#
_symmetry.space_group_name_H-M   'P 1'
#
loop_
_entity.id
_entity.type
_entity.pdbx_description
1 polymer ?
#
loop_
_entity_poly.entity_id
_entity_poly.type
_entity_poly.pdbx_seq_one_letter_code
_entity_poly.pdbx_strand_id
1 'polypeptide(L)'
;MAMSKTNEGTPPQVHVWDPFVRVFHWTLVVAFTVAYLTEDGPLTVHVWAGYVVGALVIARILWGFVGPTHARFSDFVYAPATAFRYVRDLVTFRGGHRYLGHSPGGRYMVLLLLLFLAARVVTGLVVYGGEQQAGPLAGLFTEDTGEAVEEWHEVVANITLALIFIHIAAVVLASFAYRENLVRAMVTGCKRP
;
A
#
# COMPACT_ATOMS: atom_id res chain seq x y z
N MET A 1 -9.17 -50.37 25.96
CA MET A 1 -9.25 -48.98 26.45
C MET A 1 -8.51 -48.07 25.46
N ALA A 2 -9.24 -47.53 24.49
CA ALA A 2 -8.63 -46.74 23.41
C ALA A 2 -8.58 -45.28 23.85
N MET A 3 -7.38 -44.75 24.07
CA MET A 3 -7.16 -43.32 24.33
C MET A 3 -7.49 -42.53 23.04
N SER A 4 -8.59 -41.80 23.09
CA SER A 4 -8.94 -40.79 22.10
C SER A 4 -7.80 -39.77 22.03
N LYS A 5 -7.12 -39.65 20.86
CA LYS A 5 -6.22 -38.53 20.57
C LYS A 5 -7.08 -37.26 20.53
N THR A 6 -6.96 -36.44 21.54
CA THR A 6 -7.46 -35.04 21.52
C THR A 6 -6.77 -34.33 20.35
N ASN A 7 -7.58 -34.00 19.35
CA ASN A 7 -7.20 -33.08 18.27
C ASN A 7 -6.83 -31.75 18.94
N GLU A 8 -5.54 -31.46 19.10
CA GLU A 8 -5.06 -30.12 19.46
C GLU A 8 -5.46 -29.17 18.34
N GLY A 9 -6.64 -28.58 18.50
CA GLY A 9 -7.22 -27.68 17.52
C GLY A 9 -6.31 -26.49 17.28
N THR A 10 -5.98 -26.28 16.01
CA THR A 10 -5.35 -25.03 15.53
C THR A 10 -6.10 -23.86 16.18
N PRO A 11 -5.41 -22.91 16.83
CA PRO A 11 -6.10 -21.79 17.49
C PRO A 11 -7.01 -21.07 16.49
N PRO A 12 -8.21 -20.62 16.91
CA PRO A 12 -9.17 -20.02 16.01
C PRO A 12 -8.52 -18.87 15.24
N GLN A 13 -8.73 -18.82 13.92
CA GLN A 13 -8.19 -17.79 13.03
C GLN A 13 -9.34 -17.08 12.33
N VAL A 14 -9.22 -15.76 12.18
CA VAL A 14 -10.20 -14.94 11.46
C VAL A 14 -9.59 -14.51 10.14
N HIS A 15 -10.27 -14.79 9.02
CA HIS A 15 -9.91 -14.27 7.70
C HIS A 15 -10.19 -12.77 7.64
N VAL A 16 -9.15 -11.96 7.48
CA VAL A 16 -9.22 -10.49 7.44
C VAL A 16 -8.88 -9.94 6.06
N TRP A 17 -7.84 -10.49 5.44
CA TRP A 17 -7.36 -10.00 4.14
C TRP A 17 -7.79 -10.94 3.01
N ASP A 18 -8.57 -10.39 2.08
CA ASP A 18 -8.96 -11.14 0.89
C ASP A 18 -7.76 -11.40 -0.04
N PRO A 19 -7.83 -12.46 -0.91
CA PRO A 19 -6.73 -12.82 -1.79
C PRO A 19 -6.32 -11.69 -2.73
N PHE A 20 -7.28 -10.87 -3.22
CA PHE A 20 -6.97 -9.77 -4.12
C PHE A 20 -6.07 -8.73 -3.43
N VAL A 21 -6.43 -8.27 -2.22
CA VAL A 21 -5.64 -7.28 -1.47
C VAL A 21 -4.23 -7.80 -1.19
N ARG A 22 -4.08 -9.08 -0.93
CA ARG A 22 -2.77 -9.70 -0.67
C ARG A 22 -1.89 -9.76 -1.92
N VAL A 23 -2.43 -10.24 -3.03
CA VAL A 23 -1.71 -10.29 -4.32
C VAL A 23 -1.37 -8.87 -4.78
N PHE A 24 -2.35 -7.96 -4.75
CA PHE A 24 -2.13 -6.54 -5.04
C PHE A 24 -0.96 -5.97 -4.23
N HIS A 25 -0.96 -6.16 -2.91
CA HIS A 25 0.06 -5.59 -2.03
C HIS A 25 1.47 -6.09 -2.39
N TRP A 26 1.66 -7.40 -2.52
CA TRP A 26 2.99 -7.94 -2.78
C TRP A 26 3.48 -7.65 -4.20
N THR A 27 2.58 -7.67 -5.18
CA THR A 27 2.92 -7.28 -6.56
C THR A 27 3.29 -5.80 -6.62
N LEU A 28 2.57 -4.94 -5.87
CA LEU A 28 2.88 -3.52 -5.77
C LEU A 28 4.25 -3.28 -5.14
N VAL A 29 4.59 -4.00 -4.06
CA VAL A 29 5.92 -3.92 -3.43
C VAL A 29 7.01 -4.24 -4.44
N VAL A 30 6.88 -5.32 -5.21
CA VAL A 30 7.87 -5.71 -6.22
C VAL A 30 7.94 -4.67 -7.35
N ALA A 31 6.79 -4.30 -7.93
CA ALA A 31 6.75 -3.36 -9.05
C ALA A 31 7.30 -1.97 -8.66
N PHE A 32 6.92 -1.46 -7.48
CA PHE A 32 7.46 -0.19 -6.98
C PHE A 32 8.97 -0.26 -6.76
N THR A 33 9.46 -1.35 -6.14
CA THR A 33 10.90 -1.54 -5.92
C THR A 33 11.67 -1.58 -7.23
N VAL A 34 11.16 -2.30 -8.25
CA VAL A 34 11.78 -2.34 -9.57
C VAL A 34 11.78 -0.95 -10.21
N ALA A 35 10.64 -0.23 -10.19
CA ALA A 35 10.55 1.11 -10.74
C ALA A 35 11.53 2.07 -10.05
N TYR A 36 11.63 2.00 -8.72
CA TYR A 36 12.53 2.86 -7.95
C TYR A 36 14.00 2.58 -8.25
N LEU A 37 14.40 1.30 -8.28
CA LEU A 37 15.80 0.90 -8.53
C LEU A 37 16.24 1.09 -9.98
N THR A 38 15.32 1.36 -10.89
CA THR A 38 15.60 1.56 -12.32
C THR A 38 15.36 2.99 -12.79
N GLU A 39 15.26 3.95 -11.85
CA GLU A 39 15.10 5.37 -12.21
C GLU A 39 16.28 5.90 -13.04
N ASP A 40 17.51 5.57 -12.67
CA ASP A 40 18.74 5.87 -13.43
C ASP A 40 19.18 4.73 -14.37
N GLY A 41 18.32 3.73 -14.58
CA GLY A 41 18.64 2.48 -15.27
C GLY A 41 17.96 2.35 -16.63
N PRO A 42 17.65 1.13 -17.07
CA PRO A 42 16.97 0.91 -18.34
C PRO A 42 15.55 1.49 -18.30
N LEU A 43 15.34 2.61 -19.04
CA LEU A 43 14.05 3.32 -19.11
C LEU A 43 12.87 2.39 -19.39
N THR A 44 13.04 1.40 -20.28
CA THR A 44 12.00 0.43 -20.61
C THR A 44 11.52 -0.35 -19.38
N VAL A 45 12.44 -0.76 -18.49
CA VAL A 45 12.09 -1.51 -17.28
C VAL A 45 11.34 -0.60 -16.30
N HIS A 46 11.82 0.64 -16.11
CA HIS A 46 11.16 1.64 -15.28
C HIS A 46 9.73 1.90 -15.74
N VAL A 47 9.53 2.17 -17.04
CA VAL A 47 8.23 2.47 -17.63
C VAL A 47 7.25 1.30 -17.47
N TRP A 48 7.68 0.06 -17.77
CA TRP A 48 6.82 -1.11 -17.61
C TRP A 48 6.45 -1.36 -16.14
N ALA A 49 7.40 -1.20 -15.22
CA ALA A 49 7.12 -1.28 -13.79
C ALA A 49 6.12 -0.19 -13.36
N GLY A 50 6.28 1.03 -13.89
CA GLY A 50 5.33 2.13 -13.69
C GLY A 50 3.92 1.81 -14.20
N TYR A 51 3.78 1.20 -15.37
CA TYR A 51 2.48 0.74 -15.89
C TYR A 51 1.84 -0.32 -15.00
N VAL A 52 2.63 -1.27 -14.48
CA VAL A 52 2.13 -2.27 -13.52
C VAL A 52 1.63 -1.59 -12.26
N VAL A 53 2.38 -0.64 -11.69
CA VAL A 53 1.93 0.16 -10.53
C VAL A 53 0.62 0.88 -10.84
N GLY A 54 0.51 1.53 -12.02
CA GLY A 54 -0.69 2.24 -12.45
C GLY A 54 -1.91 1.32 -12.54
N ALA A 55 -1.77 0.17 -13.19
CA ALA A 55 -2.83 -0.84 -13.30
C ALA A 55 -3.27 -1.34 -11.92
N LEU A 56 -2.32 -1.59 -11.01
CA LEU A 56 -2.60 -2.02 -9.64
C LEU A 56 -3.34 -0.93 -8.84
N VAL A 57 -2.93 0.33 -8.96
CA VAL A 57 -3.61 1.46 -8.28
C VAL A 57 -5.04 1.58 -8.76
N ILE A 58 -5.29 1.53 -10.07
CA ILE A 58 -6.65 1.55 -10.65
C ILE A 58 -7.46 0.37 -10.11
N ALA A 59 -6.92 -0.85 -10.19
CA ALA A 59 -7.59 -2.05 -9.69
C ALA A 59 -7.92 -1.95 -8.20
N ARG A 60 -7.02 -1.39 -7.37
CA ARG A 60 -7.25 -1.18 -5.93
C ARG A 60 -8.32 -0.13 -5.65
N ILE A 61 -8.36 0.95 -6.43
CA ILE A 61 -9.41 1.97 -6.32
C ILE A 61 -10.76 1.34 -6.62
N LEU A 62 -10.89 0.61 -7.73
CA LEU A 62 -12.13 -0.09 -8.07
C LEU A 62 -12.54 -1.10 -7.00
N TRP A 63 -11.58 -1.89 -6.50
CA TRP A 63 -11.83 -2.84 -5.41
C TRP A 63 -12.23 -2.17 -4.09
N GLY A 64 -11.81 -0.93 -3.88
CA GLY A 64 -12.23 -0.11 -2.75
C GLY A 64 -13.72 0.25 -2.75
N PHE A 65 -14.39 0.16 -3.89
CA PHE A 65 -15.84 0.38 -3.99
C PHE A 65 -16.64 -0.92 -3.98
N VAL A 66 -16.16 -1.98 -4.63
CA VAL A 66 -16.92 -3.23 -4.83
C VAL A 66 -16.43 -4.40 -3.99
N GLY A 67 -15.28 -4.32 -3.36
CA GLY A 67 -14.65 -5.39 -2.59
C GLY A 67 -15.39 -5.76 -1.29
N PRO A 68 -14.90 -6.75 -0.53
CA PRO A 68 -15.47 -7.15 0.75
C PRO A 68 -15.30 -6.05 1.81
N THR A 69 -16.03 -6.16 2.93
CA THR A 69 -16.14 -5.14 3.99
C THR A 69 -14.80 -4.53 4.42
N HIS A 70 -13.77 -5.36 4.67
CA HIS A 70 -12.47 -4.86 5.11
C HIS A 70 -11.61 -4.23 4.01
N ALA A 71 -12.01 -4.33 2.73
CA ALA A 71 -11.34 -3.73 1.59
C ALA A 71 -11.98 -2.42 1.14
N ARG A 72 -13.24 -2.14 1.55
CA ARG A 72 -14.02 -0.98 1.09
C ARG A 72 -13.56 0.31 1.74
N PHE A 73 -13.60 1.39 0.97
CA PHE A 73 -13.33 2.74 1.47
C PHE A 73 -14.43 3.26 2.40
N SER A 74 -15.66 2.77 2.31
CA SER A 74 -16.73 3.08 3.26
C SER A 74 -16.37 2.76 4.71
N ASP A 75 -15.56 1.73 4.93
CA ASP A 75 -15.07 1.35 6.25
C ASP A 75 -13.91 2.24 6.74
N PHE A 76 -13.40 3.13 5.88
CA PHE A 76 -12.25 3.99 6.19
C PHE A 76 -12.64 5.30 6.88
N VAL A 77 -13.94 5.55 7.08
CA VAL A 77 -14.44 6.80 7.66
C VAL A 77 -14.25 6.80 9.19
N TYR A 78 -13.12 7.31 9.63
CA TYR A 78 -12.89 7.68 11.04
C TYR A 78 -12.60 9.16 11.13
N ALA A 79 -12.99 9.78 12.25
CA ALA A 79 -12.58 11.15 12.52
C ALA A 79 -11.03 11.23 12.60
N PRO A 80 -10.38 12.25 11.99
CA PRO A 80 -8.92 12.41 12.03
C PRO A 80 -8.34 12.37 13.44
N ALA A 81 -9.08 12.92 14.43
CA ALA A 81 -8.71 12.89 15.83
C ALA A 81 -8.58 11.45 16.39
N THR A 82 -9.34 10.49 15.86
CA THR A 82 -9.26 9.07 16.26
C THR A 82 -7.98 8.43 15.72
N ALA A 83 -7.59 8.76 14.48
CA ALA A 83 -6.34 8.29 13.92
C ALA A 83 -5.14 8.87 14.67
N PHE A 84 -5.17 10.17 14.99
CA PHE A 84 -4.11 10.81 15.76
C PHE A 84 -3.95 10.19 17.16
N ARG A 85 -5.06 9.98 17.87
CA ARG A 85 -5.05 9.30 19.19
C ARG A 85 -4.48 7.89 19.07
N TYR A 86 -4.90 7.12 18.06
CA TYR A 86 -4.39 5.79 17.83
C TYR A 86 -2.86 5.78 17.63
N VAL A 87 -2.34 6.66 16.76
CA VAL A 87 -0.90 6.76 16.51
C VAL A 87 -0.14 7.15 17.78
N ARG A 88 -0.64 8.15 18.51
CA ARG A 88 -0.05 8.57 19.79
C ARG A 88 0.00 7.41 20.80
N ASP A 89 -1.10 6.69 20.96
CA ASP A 89 -1.19 5.61 21.94
C ASP A 89 -0.33 4.41 21.52
N LEU A 90 -0.17 4.16 20.22
CA LEU A 90 0.74 3.16 19.67
C LEU A 90 2.21 3.51 19.97
N VAL A 91 2.64 4.74 19.69
CA VAL A 91 4.02 5.22 19.91
C VAL A 91 4.36 5.28 21.40
N THR A 92 3.38 5.59 22.26
CA THR A 92 3.59 5.67 23.72
C THR A 92 3.35 4.34 24.43
N PHE A 93 3.08 3.25 23.71
CA PHE A 93 2.79 1.93 24.26
C PHE A 93 1.67 1.93 25.34
N ARG A 94 0.70 2.85 25.24
CA ARG A 94 -0.38 3.01 26.23
C ARG A 94 -1.50 1.99 26.11
N GLY A 95 -1.35 0.94 25.28
CA GLY A 95 -2.34 -0.12 25.09
C GLY A 95 -3.62 0.44 24.46
N GLY A 96 -3.78 0.28 23.16
CA GLY A 96 -4.99 0.69 22.44
C GLY A 96 -5.88 -0.50 22.07
N HIS A 97 -7.09 -0.21 21.61
CA HIS A 97 -7.96 -1.24 21.03
C HIS A 97 -7.28 -1.92 19.85
N ARG A 98 -7.25 -3.25 19.87
CA ARG A 98 -6.82 -4.07 18.75
C ARG A 98 -7.91 -4.06 17.67
N TYR A 99 -7.52 -3.77 16.45
CA TYR A 99 -8.43 -3.78 15.30
C TYR A 99 -8.20 -5.04 14.46
N LEU A 100 -9.28 -5.76 14.13
CA LEU A 100 -9.20 -6.93 13.25
C LEU A 100 -8.81 -6.53 11.82
N GLY A 101 -9.47 -5.52 11.24
CA GLY A 101 -9.14 -4.92 9.94
C GLY A 101 -8.01 -3.88 10.04
N HIS A 102 -8.08 -2.85 9.20
CA HIS A 102 -7.18 -1.71 9.29
C HIS A 102 -7.46 -0.88 10.55
N SER A 103 -6.41 -0.56 11.29
CA SER A 103 -6.49 0.43 12.35
C SER A 103 -6.81 1.83 11.79
N PRO A 104 -7.32 2.77 12.60
CA PRO A 104 -7.59 4.13 12.14
C PRO A 104 -6.38 4.80 11.46
N GLY A 105 -5.18 4.69 12.03
CA GLY A 105 -3.96 5.20 11.41
C GLY A 105 -3.58 4.45 10.14
N GLY A 106 -3.75 3.12 10.11
CA GLY A 106 -3.47 2.30 8.93
C GLY A 106 -4.36 2.65 7.73
N ARG A 107 -5.62 3.04 7.96
CA ARG A 107 -6.53 3.46 6.88
C ARG A 107 -6.08 4.75 6.21
N TYR A 108 -5.70 5.76 6.97
CA TYR A 108 -5.14 6.99 6.43
C TYR A 108 -3.83 6.75 5.68
N MET A 109 -2.99 5.85 6.18
CA MET A 109 -1.75 5.47 5.49
C MET A 109 -2.03 4.83 4.13
N VAL A 110 -3.03 3.94 4.04
CA VAL A 110 -3.43 3.33 2.74
C VAL A 110 -3.91 4.39 1.76
N LEU A 111 -4.78 5.31 2.20
CA LEU A 111 -5.28 6.38 1.32
C LEU A 111 -4.15 7.31 0.86
N LEU A 112 -3.24 7.65 1.77
CA LEU A 112 -2.11 8.53 1.47
C LEU A 112 -1.14 7.87 0.49
N LEU A 113 -0.79 6.61 0.71
CA LEU A 113 0.05 5.84 -0.23
C LEU A 113 -0.61 5.70 -1.61
N LEU A 114 -1.91 5.41 -1.68
CA LEU A 114 -2.62 5.33 -2.96
C LEU A 114 -2.63 6.67 -3.68
N LEU A 115 -2.81 7.79 -2.97
CA LEU A 115 -2.77 9.13 -3.54
C LEU A 115 -1.40 9.43 -4.16
N PHE A 116 -0.32 9.18 -3.40
CA PHE A 116 1.03 9.47 -3.88
C PHE A 116 1.47 8.50 -4.99
N LEU A 117 1.06 7.24 -4.95
CA LEU A 117 1.28 6.29 -6.05
C LEU A 117 0.53 6.72 -7.32
N ALA A 118 -0.71 7.19 -7.20
CA ALA A 118 -1.47 7.72 -8.33
C ALA A 118 -0.81 8.98 -8.91
N ALA A 119 -0.38 9.92 -8.06
CA ALA A 119 0.35 11.11 -8.47
C ALA A 119 1.65 10.74 -9.20
N ARG A 120 2.38 9.75 -8.69
CA ARG A 120 3.60 9.25 -9.33
C ARG A 120 3.34 8.66 -10.72
N VAL A 121 2.29 7.88 -10.88
CA VAL A 121 1.90 7.33 -12.19
C VAL A 121 1.53 8.45 -13.15
N VAL A 122 0.74 9.42 -12.71
CA VAL A 122 0.31 10.54 -13.56
C VAL A 122 1.50 11.39 -13.98
N THR A 123 2.36 11.78 -13.05
CA THR A 123 3.57 12.57 -13.38
C THR A 123 4.51 11.80 -14.31
N GLY A 124 4.76 10.51 -14.05
CA GLY A 124 5.60 9.67 -14.90
C GLY A 124 5.04 9.50 -16.33
N LEU A 125 3.72 9.42 -16.49
CA LEU A 125 3.09 9.39 -17.81
C LEU A 125 3.27 10.72 -18.57
N VAL A 126 3.22 11.86 -17.87
CA VAL A 126 3.46 13.19 -18.46
C VAL A 126 4.91 13.34 -18.88
N VAL A 127 5.86 12.95 -18.03
CA VAL A 127 7.31 12.95 -18.35
C VAL A 127 7.57 12.08 -19.58
N TYR A 128 7.11 10.83 -19.56
CA TYR A 128 7.33 9.90 -20.66
C TYR A 128 6.68 10.36 -21.98
N GLY A 129 5.49 10.97 -21.90
CA GLY A 129 4.78 11.53 -23.06
C GLY A 129 5.42 12.81 -23.59
N GLY A 130 5.96 13.68 -22.74
CA GLY A 130 6.60 14.93 -23.12
C GLY A 130 8.02 14.74 -23.64
N GLU A 131 8.89 14.10 -22.87
CA GLU A 131 10.31 13.97 -23.22
C GLU A 131 10.58 12.91 -24.29
N GLN A 132 9.98 11.72 -24.13
CA GLN A 132 10.23 10.60 -25.04
C GLN A 132 9.26 10.56 -26.23
N GLN A 133 8.24 11.43 -26.24
CA GLN A 133 7.14 11.42 -27.22
C GLN A 133 6.55 10.03 -27.42
N ALA A 134 6.43 9.26 -26.31
CA ALA A 134 6.05 7.87 -26.31
C ALA A 134 4.96 7.57 -25.28
N GLY A 135 4.37 6.37 -25.36
CA GLY A 135 3.34 5.90 -24.45
C GLY A 135 1.95 6.51 -24.68
N PRO A 136 1.03 6.35 -23.71
CA PRO A 136 -0.38 6.74 -23.86
C PRO A 136 -0.63 8.23 -24.02
N LEU A 137 0.31 9.08 -23.59
CA LEU A 137 0.22 10.54 -23.64
C LEU A 137 1.17 11.16 -24.68
N ALA A 138 1.71 10.35 -25.61
CA ALA A 138 2.55 10.83 -26.70
C ALA A 138 1.84 11.91 -27.53
N GLY A 139 2.54 13.00 -27.80
CA GLY A 139 2.01 14.12 -28.58
C GLY A 139 1.00 15.03 -27.87
N LEU A 140 0.66 14.74 -26.60
CA LEU A 140 -0.22 15.59 -25.80
C LEU A 140 0.55 16.67 -25.02
N PHE A 141 1.81 16.45 -24.74
CA PHE A 141 2.69 17.35 -24.00
C PHE A 141 3.95 17.66 -24.78
N THR A 142 4.48 18.86 -24.55
CA THR A 142 5.78 19.29 -25.10
C THR A 142 6.93 18.78 -24.24
N GLU A 143 8.15 18.79 -24.79
CA GLU A 143 9.37 18.45 -24.06
C GLU A 143 9.53 19.34 -22.81
N ASP A 144 9.37 20.66 -22.95
CA ASP A 144 9.42 21.62 -21.82
C ASP A 144 8.44 21.25 -20.71
N THR A 145 7.26 20.70 -21.05
CA THR A 145 6.29 20.24 -20.04
C THR A 145 6.77 18.97 -19.36
N GLY A 146 7.39 18.05 -20.09
CA GLY A 146 8.02 16.84 -19.55
C GLY A 146 9.07 17.19 -18.51
N GLU A 147 10.04 18.02 -18.90
CA GLU A 147 11.12 18.50 -18.03
C GLU A 147 10.59 19.21 -16.77
N ALA A 148 9.60 20.10 -16.92
CA ALA A 148 9.00 20.80 -15.78
C ALA A 148 8.29 19.85 -14.78
N VAL A 149 7.77 18.71 -15.25
CA VAL A 149 7.08 17.71 -14.43
C VAL A 149 8.05 16.68 -13.85
N GLU A 150 9.23 16.49 -14.45
CA GLU A 150 10.24 15.55 -13.96
C GLU A 150 10.65 15.82 -12.52
N GLU A 151 10.94 17.09 -12.17
CA GLU A 151 11.25 17.49 -10.79
C GLU A 151 10.13 17.08 -9.80
N TRP A 152 8.86 17.26 -10.21
CA TRP A 152 7.71 16.84 -9.41
C TRP A 152 7.60 15.32 -9.31
N HIS A 153 7.93 14.59 -10.38
CA HIS A 153 7.95 13.13 -10.35
C HIS A 153 8.96 12.62 -9.33
N GLU A 154 10.15 13.21 -9.28
CA GLU A 154 11.18 12.89 -8.29
C GLU A 154 10.76 13.25 -6.86
N VAL A 155 10.23 14.46 -6.64
CA VAL A 155 9.73 14.88 -5.32
C VAL A 155 8.64 13.92 -4.81
N VAL A 156 7.67 13.57 -5.66
CA VAL A 156 6.61 12.61 -5.31
C VAL A 156 7.19 11.22 -5.03
N ALA A 157 8.25 10.81 -5.75
CA ALA A 157 8.96 9.57 -5.51
C ALA A 157 9.55 9.52 -4.10
N ASN A 158 10.28 10.56 -3.73
CA ASN A 158 10.96 10.65 -2.44
C ASN A 158 9.96 10.71 -1.28
N ILE A 159 8.84 11.45 -1.45
CA ILE A 159 7.75 11.45 -0.46
C ILE A 159 7.12 10.06 -0.34
N THR A 160 6.86 9.39 -1.47
CA THR A 160 6.29 8.03 -1.47
C THR A 160 7.22 7.06 -0.73
N LEU A 161 8.52 7.13 -0.97
CA LEU A 161 9.51 6.30 -0.28
C LEU A 161 9.51 6.57 1.22
N ALA A 162 9.49 7.84 1.64
CA ALA A 162 9.39 8.21 3.06
C ALA A 162 8.11 7.65 3.71
N LEU A 163 6.97 7.72 3.01
CA LEU A 163 5.70 7.14 3.48
C LEU A 163 5.77 5.61 3.59
N ILE A 164 6.47 4.93 2.67
CA ILE A 164 6.71 3.48 2.75
C ILE A 164 7.52 3.14 4.01
N PHE A 165 8.58 3.87 4.31
CA PHE A 165 9.36 3.65 5.53
C PHE A 165 8.52 3.88 6.80
N ILE A 166 7.70 4.94 6.83
CA ILE A 166 6.77 5.19 7.93
C ILE A 166 5.76 4.05 8.06
N HIS A 167 5.24 3.55 6.93
CA HIS A 167 4.32 2.41 6.91
C HIS A 167 4.98 1.15 7.50
N ILE A 168 6.19 0.81 7.05
CA ILE A 168 6.92 -0.36 7.56
C ILE A 168 7.19 -0.21 9.06
N ALA A 169 7.66 0.96 9.51
CA ALA A 169 7.90 1.23 10.92
C ALA A 169 6.61 1.08 11.76
N ALA A 170 5.49 1.60 11.27
CA ALA A 170 4.18 1.47 11.93
C ALA A 170 3.72 0.00 12.01
N VAL A 171 3.93 -0.80 10.94
CA VAL A 171 3.60 -2.24 10.93
C VAL A 171 4.47 -3.00 11.94
N VAL A 172 5.77 -2.71 11.98
CA VAL A 172 6.71 -3.33 12.94
C VAL A 172 6.31 -2.97 14.38
N LEU A 173 6.09 -1.68 14.66
CA LEU A 173 5.69 -1.19 15.97
C LEU A 173 4.36 -1.81 16.42
N ALA A 174 3.36 -1.85 15.55
CA ALA A 174 2.06 -2.47 15.84
C ALA A 174 2.21 -3.99 16.05
N SER A 175 3.08 -4.66 15.31
CA SER A 175 3.35 -6.10 15.49
C SER A 175 3.91 -6.39 16.88
N PHE A 176 4.80 -5.55 17.39
CA PHE A 176 5.33 -5.66 18.76
C PHE A 176 4.27 -5.29 19.81
N ALA A 177 3.57 -4.17 19.64
CA ALA A 177 2.58 -3.68 20.61
C ALA A 177 1.43 -4.67 20.82
N TYR A 178 0.95 -5.30 19.73
CA TYR A 178 -0.16 -6.27 19.78
C TYR A 178 0.30 -7.73 19.84
N ARG A 179 1.61 -7.98 19.87
CA ARG A 179 2.21 -9.34 19.84
C ARG A 179 1.63 -10.20 18.69
N GLU A 180 1.42 -9.59 17.55
CA GLU A 180 0.84 -10.21 16.35
C GLU A 180 1.73 -9.96 15.13
N ASN A 181 2.09 -11.01 14.39
CA ASN A 181 2.88 -10.84 13.17
C ASN A 181 2.00 -10.35 12.01
N LEU A 182 1.96 -9.02 11.82
CA LEU A 182 1.14 -8.39 10.77
C LEU A 182 1.66 -8.67 9.36
N VAL A 183 2.97 -8.89 9.19
CA VAL A 183 3.55 -9.29 7.90
C VAL A 183 3.04 -10.69 7.52
N ARG A 184 3.09 -11.65 8.46
CA ARG A 184 2.53 -12.99 8.25
C ARG A 184 1.02 -12.91 7.96
N ALA A 185 0.28 -12.06 8.65
CA ALA A 185 -1.15 -11.86 8.40
C ALA A 185 -1.41 -11.37 6.96
N MET A 186 -0.52 -10.52 6.39
CA MET A 186 -0.62 -10.05 5.01
C MET A 186 -0.24 -11.14 3.98
N VAL A 187 0.52 -12.17 4.37
CA VAL A 187 0.82 -13.34 3.53
C VAL A 187 -0.31 -14.37 3.61
N THR A 188 -0.78 -14.70 4.81
CA THR A 188 -1.75 -15.79 5.04
C THR A 188 -3.20 -15.36 4.88
N GLY A 189 -3.50 -14.08 5.07
CA GLY A 189 -4.85 -13.54 5.12
C GLY A 189 -5.51 -13.63 6.50
N CYS A 190 -4.86 -14.28 7.47
CA CYS A 190 -5.45 -14.65 8.76
C CYS A 190 -4.83 -13.89 9.91
N LYS A 191 -5.66 -13.51 10.88
CA LYS A 191 -5.27 -12.96 12.19
C LYS A 191 -5.78 -13.84 13.32
N ARG A 192 -5.22 -13.64 14.51
CA ARG A 192 -5.82 -14.20 15.74
C ARG A 192 -7.16 -13.51 16.01
N PRO A 193 -8.14 -14.17 16.64
CA PRO A 193 -9.41 -13.55 17.04
C PRO A 193 -9.23 -12.47 18.09
#